data_c764d07f04a700a67587526a7c886f77
#
_entry.id   c764d07f04a700a67587526a7c886f77
#
_cell.length_a   1.000
_cell.length_b   1.000
_cell.length_c   1.000
_cell.angle_alpha   90.00
_cell.angle_beta   90.00
_cell.angle_gamma   90.00
#
_symmetry.space_group_name_H-M   'P 1'
#
loop_
_entity.id
_entity.type
_entity.pdbx_description
1 polymer ?
#
loop_
_entity_poly.entity_id
_entity_poly.type
_entity_poly.pdbx_seq_one_letter_code
_entity_poly.pdbx_strand_id
1 'polypeptide(L)'
;MKAKGIPIQEWLQGLKDAAQELLGTSLRFDRAAEAASAKKGGKNAAPEIEPESGAYIAVLGEANSMHLGIASSREGCRALARGLIGMRSDEEISDKDAIDGMSEVMNILAGKVKGQMSDHDHSLRLGMPIFMEQPIQMRDNMERVTSNVNIGPVPCQLLVFRMKKAA
;
A
#
# COMPACT_ATOMS: atom_id res chain seq x y z
N MET A 1 17.98 -18.26 16.76
CA MET A 1 17.76 -18.64 15.36
C MET A 1 18.22 -17.51 14.46
N LYS A 2 18.99 -17.80 13.41
CA LYS A 2 19.34 -16.75 12.44
C LYS A 2 18.12 -16.41 11.61
N ALA A 3 17.85 -15.11 11.44
CA ALA A 3 16.80 -14.63 10.56
C ALA A 3 17.03 -15.16 9.12
N LYS A 4 15.96 -15.59 8.48
CA LYS A 4 16.01 -16.16 7.13
C LYS A 4 15.54 -15.11 6.11
N GLY A 5 16.23 -15.04 4.97
CA GLY A 5 15.78 -14.20 3.86
C GLY A 5 14.41 -14.64 3.35
N ILE A 6 13.48 -13.69 3.27
CA ILE A 6 12.11 -13.90 2.78
C ILE A 6 12.07 -13.46 1.31
N PRO A 7 11.56 -14.30 0.39
CA PRO A 7 11.42 -13.93 -1.02
C PRO A 7 10.55 -12.67 -1.19
N ILE A 8 10.92 -11.80 -2.13
CA ILE A 8 10.20 -10.54 -2.36
C ILE A 8 8.71 -10.76 -2.71
N GLN A 9 8.39 -11.87 -3.38
CA GLN A 9 7.00 -12.23 -3.72
C GLN A 9 6.15 -12.56 -2.49
N GLU A 10 6.73 -13.09 -1.42
CA GLU A 10 6.01 -13.32 -0.16
C GLU A 10 5.63 -11.99 0.50
N TRP A 11 6.50 -10.99 0.42
CA TRP A 11 6.21 -9.64 0.89
C TRP A 11 5.05 -9.01 0.12
N LEU A 12 5.03 -9.19 -1.21
CA LEU A 12 3.92 -8.69 -2.03
C LEU A 12 2.62 -9.42 -1.69
N GLN A 13 2.65 -10.73 -1.51
CA GLN A 13 1.45 -11.48 -1.13
C GLN A 13 0.93 -11.04 0.24
N GLY A 14 1.83 -10.85 1.21
CA GLY A 14 1.46 -10.30 2.52
C GLY A 14 0.82 -8.91 2.43
N LEU A 15 1.34 -8.06 1.56
CA LEU A 15 0.78 -6.72 1.32
C LEU A 15 -0.61 -6.80 0.66
N LYS A 16 -0.82 -7.70 -0.28
CA LYS A 16 -2.13 -7.96 -0.90
C LYS A 16 -3.15 -8.43 0.13
N ASP A 17 -2.78 -9.36 0.98
CA ASP A 17 -3.64 -9.88 2.04
C ASP A 17 -4.01 -8.78 3.05
N ALA A 18 -3.02 -7.97 3.45
CA ALA A 18 -3.23 -6.83 4.34
C ALA A 18 -4.18 -5.78 3.71
N ALA A 19 -4.04 -5.52 2.41
CA ALA A 19 -4.90 -4.59 1.70
C ALA A 19 -6.38 -5.04 1.67
N GLN A 20 -6.62 -6.33 1.51
CA GLN A 20 -7.98 -6.88 1.58
C GLN A 20 -8.59 -6.76 2.98
N GLU A 21 -7.79 -6.94 4.03
CA GLU A 21 -8.25 -6.80 5.41
C GLU A 21 -8.58 -5.36 5.80
N LEU A 22 -8.06 -4.36 5.11
CA LEU A 22 -8.40 -2.96 5.38
C LEU A 22 -9.89 -2.69 5.22
N LEU A 23 -10.52 -3.33 4.24
CA LEU A 23 -11.96 -3.25 4.05
C LEU A 23 -12.67 -3.93 5.21
N GLY A 24 -13.57 -3.22 5.87
CA GLY A 24 -14.31 -3.76 7.01
C GLY A 24 -13.60 -3.64 8.36
N THR A 25 -12.30 -3.34 8.40
CA THR A 25 -11.57 -3.07 9.65
C THR A 25 -11.23 -1.60 9.83
N SER A 26 -10.63 -0.98 8.80
CA SER A 26 -10.09 0.38 8.90
C SER A 26 -10.64 1.34 7.84
N LEU A 27 -11.03 0.84 6.67
CA LEU A 27 -11.56 1.64 5.59
C LEU A 27 -13.06 1.41 5.41
N ARG A 28 -13.80 2.49 5.23
CA ARG A 28 -15.23 2.48 4.91
C ARG A 28 -15.51 3.43 3.76
N PHE A 29 -16.25 2.95 2.80
CA PHE A 29 -16.71 3.73 1.65
C PHE A 29 -18.23 3.83 1.67
N ASP A 30 -18.77 4.98 1.25
CA ASP A 30 -20.20 5.17 1.13
C ASP A 30 -20.73 4.49 -0.15
N ARG A 31 -22.07 4.38 -0.23
CA ARG A 31 -22.74 3.75 -1.37
C ARG A 31 -22.48 4.48 -2.69
N ALA A 32 -22.33 5.79 -2.66
CA ALA A 32 -22.06 6.59 -3.86
C ALA A 32 -20.67 6.25 -4.45
N ALA A 33 -19.65 6.11 -3.60
CA ALA A 33 -18.31 5.69 -4.03
C ALA A 33 -18.32 4.27 -4.61
N GLU A 34 -19.00 3.33 -3.96
CA GLU A 34 -19.11 1.95 -4.44
C GLU A 34 -19.88 1.86 -5.76
N ALA A 35 -20.96 2.62 -5.93
CA ALA A 35 -21.74 2.64 -7.16
C ALA A 35 -20.95 3.23 -8.34
N ALA A 36 -20.14 4.26 -8.11
CA ALA A 36 -19.28 4.85 -9.15
C ALA A 36 -18.21 3.85 -9.65
N SER A 37 -17.70 3.01 -8.77
CA SER A 37 -16.75 1.95 -9.12
C SER A 37 -17.39 0.81 -9.94
N ALA A 38 -18.60 0.39 -9.60
CA ALA A 38 -19.30 -0.72 -10.26
C ALA A 38 -19.55 -0.46 -11.77
N LYS A 39 -19.58 0.80 -12.20
CA LYS A 39 -19.75 1.20 -13.59
C LYS A 39 -18.47 1.10 -14.45
N LYS A 40 -17.30 0.91 -13.83
CA LYS A 40 -15.98 1.01 -14.51
C LYS A 40 -15.32 -0.32 -14.85
N GLY A 41 -15.89 -1.47 -14.53
CA GLY A 41 -15.30 -2.77 -14.89
C GLY A 41 -15.79 -3.95 -14.05
N GLY A 42 -15.61 -5.16 -14.59
CA GLY A 42 -15.98 -6.41 -13.93
C GLY A 42 -15.24 -6.65 -12.61
N LYS A 43 -15.92 -7.31 -11.68
CA LYS A 43 -15.47 -7.54 -10.29
C LYS A 43 -14.13 -8.29 -10.09
N ASN A 44 -13.54 -8.86 -11.15
CA ASN A 44 -12.41 -9.80 -11.06
C ASN A 44 -11.18 -9.42 -11.92
N ALA A 45 -11.20 -8.31 -12.65
CA ALA A 45 -10.04 -7.88 -13.42
C ALA A 45 -9.14 -6.97 -12.58
N ALA A 46 -7.81 -7.20 -12.62
CA ALA A 46 -6.85 -6.27 -12.08
C ALA A 46 -7.02 -4.91 -12.77
N PRO A 47 -7.14 -3.80 -12.03
CA PRO A 47 -7.33 -2.49 -12.66
C PRO A 47 -6.09 -2.06 -13.42
N GLU A 48 -6.28 -1.40 -14.55
CA GLU A 48 -5.21 -0.62 -15.15
C GLU A 48 -5.09 0.70 -14.39
N ILE A 49 -3.87 1.03 -13.99
CA ILE A 49 -3.60 2.24 -13.22
C ILE A 49 -2.23 2.82 -13.57
N GLU A 50 -2.19 4.12 -13.77
CA GLU A 50 -0.97 4.92 -13.78
C GLU A 50 -0.89 5.69 -12.46
N PRO A 51 -0.05 5.26 -11.51
CA PRO A 51 0.04 5.93 -10.21
C PRO A 51 0.59 7.34 -10.35
N GLU A 52 -0.04 8.29 -9.69
CA GLU A 52 0.40 9.69 -9.63
C GLU A 52 1.08 10.01 -8.30
N SER A 53 0.62 9.38 -7.22
CA SER A 53 1.12 9.59 -5.86
C SER A 53 0.97 8.34 -5.02
N GLY A 54 1.62 8.31 -3.87
CA GLY A 54 1.56 7.15 -2.99
C GLY A 54 2.25 7.36 -1.65
N ALA A 55 2.08 6.39 -0.77
CA ALA A 55 2.75 6.32 0.51
C ALA A 55 3.66 5.09 0.56
N TYR A 56 4.81 5.24 1.20
CA TYR A 56 5.86 4.23 1.25
C TYR A 56 6.45 4.15 2.65
N ILE A 57 6.91 2.96 3.03
CA ILE A 57 7.53 2.72 4.33
C ILE A 57 8.64 1.68 4.20
N ALA A 58 9.73 1.88 4.94
CA ALA A 58 10.78 0.88 5.06
C ALA A 58 10.45 -0.13 6.16
N VAL A 59 10.72 -1.40 5.89
CA VAL A 59 10.73 -2.47 6.88
C VAL A 59 12.14 -3.01 6.94
N LEU A 60 12.80 -2.86 8.07
CA LEU A 60 14.22 -3.14 8.25
C LEU A 60 14.41 -4.28 9.25
N GLY A 61 15.24 -5.23 8.91
CA GLY A 61 15.61 -6.36 9.75
C GLY A 61 17.04 -6.83 9.46
N GLU A 62 17.53 -7.76 10.25
CA GLU A 62 18.89 -8.30 10.10
C GLU A 62 19.10 -9.04 8.78
N ALA A 63 18.11 -9.82 8.34
CA ALA A 63 18.17 -10.57 7.08
C ALA A 63 17.32 -9.95 5.98
N ASN A 64 16.40 -9.06 6.31
CA ASN A 64 15.43 -8.54 5.38
C ASN A 64 15.35 -7.00 5.48
N SER A 65 15.43 -6.36 4.33
CA SER A 65 15.20 -4.91 4.21
C SER A 65 14.36 -4.70 2.97
N MET A 66 13.13 -4.23 3.16
CA MET A 66 12.15 -4.01 2.11
C MET A 66 11.55 -2.62 2.23
N HIS A 67 11.08 -2.11 1.11
CA HIS A 67 10.19 -0.97 1.07
C HIS A 67 8.83 -1.43 0.57
N LEU A 68 7.80 -1.07 1.30
CA LEU A 68 6.41 -1.34 0.94
C LEU A 68 5.76 -0.04 0.49
N GLY A 69 4.87 -0.12 -0.48
CA GLY A 69 4.18 1.05 -0.98
C GLY A 69 2.77 0.76 -1.45
N ILE A 70 1.95 1.80 -1.39
CA ILE A 70 0.65 1.86 -2.02
C ILE A 70 0.56 3.16 -2.81
N ALA A 71 0.22 3.04 -4.08
CA ALA A 71 0.10 4.18 -4.99
C ALA A 71 -1.24 4.15 -5.71
N SER A 72 -1.72 5.32 -6.08
CA SER A 72 -2.98 5.50 -6.81
C SER A 72 -2.94 6.81 -7.60
N SER A 73 -4.02 7.13 -8.28
CA SER A 73 -4.24 8.49 -8.74
C SER A 73 -4.32 9.45 -7.55
N ARG A 74 -4.18 10.75 -7.77
CA ARG A 74 -4.36 11.74 -6.70
C ARG A 74 -5.73 11.63 -6.06
N GLU A 75 -6.76 11.48 -6.86
CA GLU A 75 -8.12 11.29 -6.32
C GLU A 75 -8.28 9.95 -5.63
N GLY A 76 -7.64 8.88 -6.10
CA GLY A 76 -7.61 7.59 -5.43
C GLY A 76 -7.00 7.67 -4.03
N CYS A 77 -5.88 8.38 -3.88
CA CYS A 77 -5.27 8.63 -2.57
C CYS A 77 -6.20 9.42 -1.64
N ARG A 78 -6.88 10.44 -2.15
CA ARG A 78 -7.88 11.21 -1.38
C ARG A 78 -9.05 10.34 -0.96
N ALA A 79 -9.54 9.47 -1.85
CA ALA A 79 -10.62 8.54 -1.56
C ALA A 79 -10.24 7.54 -0.47
N LEU A 80 -9.02 6.99 -0.50
CA LEU A 80 -8.51 6.12 0.56
C LEU A 80 -8.42 6.85 1.91
N ALA A 81 -7.91 8.07 1.90
CA ALA A 81 -7.82 8.89 3.10
C ALA A 81 -9.21 9.22 3.69
N ARG A 82 -10.19 9.60 2.84
CA ARG A 82 -11.58 9.79 3.28
C ARG A 82 -12.14 8.51 3.91
N GLY A 83 -11.92 7.37 3.26
CA GLY A 83 -12.37 6.07 3.77
C GLY A 83 -11.80 5.72 5.13
N LEU A 84 -10.55 6.12 5.39
CA LEU A 84 -9.90 5.89 6.68
C LEU A 84 -10.50 6.76 7.81
N ILE A 85 -10.73 8.03 7.53
CA ILE A 85 -11.21 8.99 8.54
C ILE A 85 -12.74 9.09 8.62
N GLY A 86 -13.46 8.31 7.83
CA GLY A 86 -14.92 8.24 7.87
C GLY A 86 -15.62 9.41 7.21
N MET A 87 -14.98 10.10 6.28
CA MET A 87 -15.60 11.15 5.46
C MET A 87 -16.45 10.55 4.34
N ARG A 88 -17.47 11.28 3.91
CA ARG A 88 -18.25 10.93 2.73
C ARG A 88 -17.44 11.20 1.45
N SER A 89 -17.78 10.51 0.38
CA SER A 89 -17.12 10.65 -0.92
C SER A 89 -17.29 12.04 -1.56
N ASP A 90 -18.33 12.77 -1.18
CA ASP A 90 -18.64 14.13 -1.66
C ASP A 90 -18.03 15.25 -0.80
N GLU A 91 -17.41 14.91 0.33
CA GLU A 91 -16.74 15.89 1.18
C GLU A 91 -15.34 16.21 0.64
N GLU A 92 -14.97 17.47 0.68
CA GLU A 92 -13.61 17.91 0.38
C GLU A 92 -12.65 17.53 1.51
N ILE A 93 -11.53 16.91 1.14
CA ILE A 93 -10.44 16.62 2.08
C ILE A 93 -9.28 17.56 1.81
N SER A 94 -8.69 18.11 2.87
CA SER A 94 -7.50 18.95 2.73
C SER A 94 -6.30 18.15 2.26
N ASP A 95 -5.32 18.78 1.63
CA ASP A 95 -4.07 18.12 1.23
C ASP A 95 -3.35 17.51 2.42
N LYS A 96 -3.33 18.21 3.54
CA LYS A 96 -2.72 17.71 4.78
C LYS A 96 -3.42 16.43 5.27
N ASP A 97 -4.72 16.42 5.34
CA ASP A 97 -5.48 15.27 5.82
C ASP A 97 -5.39 14.08 4.85
N ALA A 98 -5.29 14.35 3.55
CA ALA A 98 -5.04 13.32 2.53
C ALA A 98 -3.65 12.68 2.70
N ILE A 99 -2.62 13.47 2.94
CA ILE A 99 -1.25 12.99 3.19
C ILE A 99 -1.19 12.20 4.49
N ASP A 100 -1.75 12.73 5.56
CA ASP A 100 -1.79 12.08 6.87
C ASP A 100 -2.58 10.76 6.79
N GLY A 101 -3.72 10.76 6.09
CA GLY A 101 -4.55 9.58 5.88
C GLY A 101 -3.83 8.49 5.08
N MET A 102 -3.18 8.85 3.98
CA MET A 102 -2.40 7.89 3.19
C MET A 102 -1.20 7.33 3.96
N SER A 103 -0.54 8.16 4.73
CA SER A 103 0.56 7.73 5.61
C SER A 103 0.07 6.73 6.64
N GLU A 104 -1.09 6.94 7.22
CA GLU A 104 -1.70 6.00 8.17
C GLU A 104 -2.17 4.72 7.50
N VAL A 105 -2.76 4.77 6.31
CA VAL A 105 -3.09 3.57 5.52
C VAL A 105 -1.83 2.71 5.33
N MET A 106 -0.72 3.33 4.92
CA MET A 106 0.54 2.61 4.71
C MET A 106 1.09 2.03 6.01
N ASN A 107 0.98 2.77 7.10
CA ASN A 107 1.43 2.32 8.42
C ASN A 107 0.63 1.08 8.90
N ILE A 108 -0.69 1.08 8.71
CA ILE A 108 -1.55 -0.07 9.03
C ILE A 108 -1.18 -1.28 8.18
N LEU A 109 -1.04 -1.10 6.87
CA LEU A 109 -0.63 -2.17 5.95
C LEU A 109 0.72 -2.78 6.35
N ALA A 110 1.71 -1.94 6.59
CA ALA A 110 3.05 -2.38 6.96
C ALA A 110 3.07 -3.09 8.31
N GLY A 111 2.26 -2.65 9.27
CA GLY A 111 2.10 -3.32 10.56
C GLY A 111 1.56 -4.75 10.42
N LYS A 112 0.57 -4.94 9.54
CA LYS A 112 0.02 -6.26 9.23
C LYS A 112 1.05 -7.16 8.54
N VAL A 113 1.75 -6.64 7.54
CA VAL A 113 2.82 -7.39 6.83
C VAL A 113 3.94 -7.77 7.80
N LYS A 114 4.40 -6.84 8.62
CA LYS A 114 5.40 -7.13 9.66
C LYS A 114 4.94 -8.25 10.58
N GLY A 115 3.69 -8.22 11.03
CA GLY A 115 3.11 -9.28 11.87
C GLY A 115 3.19 -10.65 11.19
N GLN A 116 2.83 -10.74 9.91
CA GLN A 116 2.91 -11.98 9.13
C GLN A 116 4.35 -12.49 8.94
N MET A 117 5.31 -11.58 8.79
CA MET A 117 6.71 -11.92 8.53
C MET A 117 7.53 -12.13 9.81
N SER A 118 7.00 -11.82 10.98
CA SER A 118 7.73 -11.87 12.26
C SER A 118 8.19 -13.26 12.64
N ASP A 119 7.51 -14.31 12.20
CA ASP A 119 7.92 -15.70 12.45
C ASP A 119 9.22 -16.06 11.70
N HIS A 120 9.51 -15.36 10.61
CA HIS A 120 10.70 -15.56 9.81
C HIS A 120 11.86 -14.64 10.21
N ASP A 121 11.54 -13.46 10.73
CA ASP A 121 12.51 -12.46 11.15
C ASP A 121 11.97 -11.59 12.29
N HIS A 122 12.34 -11.94 13.51
CA HIS A 122 11.91 -11.20 14.72
C HIS A 122 12.57 -9.82 14.86
N SER A 123 13.59 -9.54 14.06
CA SER A 123 14.32 -8.27 14.10
C SER A 123 13.62 -7.13 13.34
N LEU A 124 12.56 -7.44 12.59
CA LEU A 124 11.86 -6.46 11.74
C LEU A 124 11.37 -5.24 12.53
N ARG A 125 11.67 -4.06 11.99
CA ARG A 125 11.23 -2.76 12.51
C ARG A 125 10.66 -1.94 11.36
N LEU A 126 9.61 -1.19 11.66
CA LEU A 126 9.03 -0.25 10.71
C LEU A 126 9.74 1.10 10.80
N GLY A 127 10.00 1.69 9.65
CA GLY A 127 10.38 3.09 9.54
C GLY A 127 9.17 4.02 9.66
N MET A 128 9.36 5.26 9.24
CA MET A 128 8.29 6.26 9.14
C MET A 128 7.66 6.21 7.74
N PRO A 129 6.33 6.29 7.61
CA PRO A 129 5.71 6.41 6.30
C PRO A 129 6.04 7.76 5.67
N ILE A 130 6.26 7.74 4.35
CA ILE A 130 6.55 8.93 3.54
C ILE A 130 5.53 8.98 2.41
N PHE A 131 4.85 10.12 2.27
CA PHE A 131 3.99 10.38 1.12
C PHE A 131 4.79 11.07 0.01
N MET A 132 4.59 10.61 -1.22
CA MET A 132 5.22 11.17 -2.41
C MET A 132 4.17 11.56 -3.44
N GLU A 133 4.27 12.76 -3.98
CA GLU A 133 3.37 13.27 -5.03
C GLU A 133 3.73 12.78 -6.43
N GLN A 134 4.79 12.00 -6.55
CA GLN A 134 5.26 11.44 -7.81
C GLN A 134 5.56 9.94 -7.64
N PRO A 135 5.42 9.14 -8.71
CA PRO A 135 5.81 7.73 -8.67
C PRO A 135 7.29 7.56 -8.36
N ILE A 136 7.62 6.49 -7.65
CA ILE A 136 9.02 6.12 -7.42
C ILE A 136 9.66 5.69 -8.75
N GLN A 137 10.76 6.35 -9.09
CA GLN A 137 11.57 5.97 -10.24
C GLN A 137 12.47 4.79 -9.91
N MET A 138 12.37 3.75 -10.72
CA MET A 138 13.22 2.57 -10.58
C MET A 138 14.60 2.80 -11.18
N ARG A 139 15.61 2.26 -10.50
CA ARG A 139 16.99 2.22 -10.98
C ARG A 139 17.43 0.77 -11.20
N ASP A 140 18.48 0.55 -11.99
CA ASP A 140 18.97 -0.79 -12.33
C ASP A 140 19.42 -1.62 -11.12
N ASN A 141 19.82 -0.95 -10.04
CA ASN A 141 20.22 -1.59 -8.78
C ASN A 141 19.04 -1.89 -7.83
N MET A 142 17.83 -1.70 -8.29
CA MET A 142 16.61 -1.99 -7.53
C MET A 142 15.88 -3.20 -8.10
N GLU A 143 15.31 -3.99 -7.21
CA GLU A 143 14.36 -5.06 -7.53
C GLU A 143 12.98 -4.62 -7.07
N ARG A 144 11.98 -4.74 -7.93
CA ARG A 144 10.60 -4.34 -7.64
C ARG A 144 9.62 -5.40 -8.10
N VAL A 145 8.62 -5.65 -7.28
CA VAL A 145 7.41 -6.38 -7.65
C VAL A 145 6.19 -5.53 -7.35
N THR A 146 5.18 -5.62 -8.19
CA THR A 146 3.95 -4.83 -8.08
C THR A 146 2.72 -5.69 -8.30
N SER A 147 1.60 -5.25 -7.78
CA SER A 147 0.28 -5.82 -8.06
C SER A 147 -0.76 -4.70 -8.09
N ASN A 148 -1.56 -4.68 -9.13
CA ASN A 148 -2.71 -3.77 -9.21
C ASN A 148 -3.91 -4.43 -8.57
N VAL A 149 -4.55 -3.74 -7.65
CA VAL A 149 -5.70 -4.24 -6.88
C VAL A 149 -6.75 -3.14 -6.73
N ASN A 150 -7.98 -3.54 -6.46
CA ASN A 150 -9.00 -2.61 -5.99
C ASN A 150 -9.10 -2.70 -4.47
N ILE A 151 -9.00 -1.57 -3.78
CA ILE A 151 -9.34 -1.45 -2.37
C ILE A 151 -10.69 -0.77 -2.29
N GLY A 152 -11.75 -1.56 -2.14
CA GLY A 152 -13.10 -1.06 -2.34
C GLY A 152 -13.26 -0.46 -3.74
N PRO A 153 -13.73 0.79 -3.87
CA PRO A 153 -13.90 1.45 -5.17
C PRO A 153 -12.60 2.04 -5.73
N VAL A 154 -11.46 1.94 -5.04
CA VAL A 154 -10.23 2.64 -5.39
C VAL A 154 -9.22 1.71 -6.05
N PRO A 155 -8.89 1.94 -7.34
CA PRO A 155 -7.78 1.24 -7.99
C PRO A 155 -6.45 1.66 -7.38
N CYS A 156 -5.65 0.70 -6.98
CA CYS A 156 -4.35 0.93 -6.35
C CYS A 156 -3.28 0.03 -6.96
N GLN A 157 -2.04 0.49 -6.88
CA GLN A 157 -0.87 -0.33 -7.12
C GLN A 157 -0.16 -0.58 -5.79
N LEU A 158 0.02 -1.84 -5.45
CA LEU A 158 0.85 -2.27 -4.34
C LEU A 158 2.26 -2.52 -4.86
N LEU A 159 3.27 -2.06 -4.10
CA LEU A 159 4.66 -2.16 -4.50
C LEU A 159 5.48 -2.73 -3.34
N VAL A 160 6.41 -3.62 -3.71
CA VAL A 160 7.50 -4.03 -2.82
C VAL A 160 8.79 -3.88 -3.61
N PHE A 161 9.78 -3.23 -3.03
CA PHE A 161 11.07 -3.06 -3.68
C PHE A 161 12.21 -3.08 -2.66
N ARG A 162 13.38 -3.44 -3.14
CA ARG A 162 14.63 -3.43 -2.37
C ARG A 162 15.80 -3.10 -3.27
N MET A 163 16.90 -2.70 -2.66
CA MET A 163 18.18 -2.62 -3.36
C MET A 163 18.68 -4.04 -3.65
N LYS A 164 19.15 -4.28 -4.86
CA LYS A 164 19.84 -5.52 -5.19
C LYS A 164 21.11 -5.62 -4.36
N LYS A 165 21.41 -6.80 -3.86
CA LYS A 165 22.69 -7.05 -3.20
C LYS A 165 23.82 -6.82 -4.21
N ALA A 166 24.86 -6.14 -3.79
CA ALA A 166 26.08 -6.03 -4.60
C ALA A 166 26.62 -7.43 -4.91
N ALA A 167 27.02 -7.64 -6.16
CA ALA A 167 27.59 -8.90 -6.60
C ALA A 167 28.95 -9.19 -5.92
#